data_0a01aa021d24357c849729311737feb1
#
_entry.id   0a01aa021d24357c849729311737feb1
#
_cell.length_a   1.000
_cell.length_b   1.000
_cell.length_c   1.000
_cell.angle_alpha   90.00
_cell.angle_beta   90.00
_cell.angle_gamma   90.00
#
_symmetry.space_group_name_H-M   'P 1'
#
loop_
_entity.id
_entity.type
_entity.pdbx_description
1 polymer ?
#
loop_
_entity_poly.entity_id
_entity_poly.type
_entity_poly.pdbx_seq_one_letter_code
_entity_poly.pdbx_strand_id
1 'polypeptide(L)'
;MKKAYNVEILSVGTEILLGHTTNTDARDISLMLSELGINVKYHTVVGDNPQRLADCIEIARKRADIIISTGGLGPTCDDLTKQILAKSFGLELEMHEDEKACLYDYLTNRGYSKEMTENNLKQAMLPVGCTVFHNDWGTAPGCAFTGDDGTIVLMLPGPPKECNAMFRACAMPYLRSLSDEQIVSHAIHVFGMSESAMDQIFRGEMNAMTNPTMAPYAKEGDCLLQVTAKAESVEKAEEMMKPVIEHVKDVLGDIIFGIDVDTVEDSVMRLLREKKMTFAAAESCTGGELAKRFTDIPSASEFFLGGVTTYTNEAKAKLLGIDPKLIEEKTAVSYEVAKQMAERVRALLGADMGIGVTGLAGPDGDGVHEVGTVFVSLATKDGTYVRELHVGDRRTRSYVRRVSGNYIFDMMRRYLQGLEVIKEN
;
A
#
# COMPACT_ATOMS: atom_id res chain seq x y z
N MET A 1 -19.20 -24.37 -15.42
CA MET A 1 -18.77 -23.19 -14.63
C MET A 1 -17.85 -23.72 -13.56
N LYS A 2 -16.56 -23.32 -13.57
CA LYS A 2 -15.63 -23.67 -12.51
C LYS A 2 -15.99 -22.88 -11.26
N LYS A 3 -15.73 -23.45 -10.08
CA LYS A 3 -16.11 -22.94 -8.77
C LYS A 3 -15.33 -21.65 -8.46
N ALA A 4 -16.02 -20.54 -8.23
CA ALA A 4 -15.41 -19.37 -7.64
C ALA A 4 -15.11 -19.66 -6.16
N TYR A 5 -13.86 -19.56 -5.74
CA TYR A 5 -13.48 -19.79 -4.35
C TYR A 5 -13.93 -18.65 -3.45
N ASN A 6 -14.58 -18.99 -2.34
CA ASN A 6 -14.87 -18.07 -1.25
C ASN A 6 -13.79 -18.24 -0.18
N VAL A 7 -13.15 -17.15 0.21
CA VAL A 7 -12.07 -17.16 1.19
C VAL A 7 -12.53 -16.56 2.51
N GLU A 8 -12.12 -17.17 3.60
CA GLU A 8 -12.12 -16.57 4.94
C GLU A 8 -10.69 -16.41 5.46
N ILE A 9 -10.35 -15.20 5.89
CA ILE A 9 -9.08 -14.92 6.57
C ILE A 9 -9.33 -15.00 8.07
N LEU A 10 -8.59 -15.87 8.74
CA LEU A 10 -8.68 -16.13 10.17
C LEU A 10 -7.40 -15.62 10.87
N SER A 11 -7.47 -14.44 11.44
CA SER A 11 -6.34 -13.83 12.15
C SER A 11 -6.34 -14.24 13.62
N VAL A 12 -5.26 -14.88 14.06
CA VAL A 12 -5.09 -15.39 15.41
C VAL A 12 -4.11 -14.50 16.16
N GLY A 13 -4.57 -13.85 17.21
CA GLY A 13 -3.76 -12.99 18.07
C GLY A 13 -4.63 -12.17 19.03
N THR A 14 -4.35 -12.29 20.30
CA THR A 14 -5.05 -11.55 21.36
C THR A 14 -4.76 -10.05 21.28
N GLU A 15 -3.56 -9.64 20.86
CA GLU A 15 -3.16 -8.23 20.68
C GLU A 15 -3.99 -7.52 19.61
N ILE A 16 -4.47 -8.25 18.59
CA ILE A 16 -5.37 -7.71 17.56
C ILE A 16 -6.74 -7.41 18.16
N LEU A 17 -7.29 -8.32 18.97
CA LEU A 17 -8.58 -8.13 19.66
C LEU A 17 -8.53 -6.99 20.67
N LEU A 18 -7.39 -6.79 21.34
CA LEU A 18 -7.20 -5.71 22.31
C LEU A 18 -6.95 -4.34 21.63
N GLY A 19 -6.78 -4.32 20.30
CA GLY A 19 -6.50 -3.09 19.56
C GLY A 19 -5.07 -2.57 19.71
N HIS A 20 -4.17 -3.38 20.28
CA HIS A 20 -2.75 -3.01 20.38
C HIS A 20 -2.04 -3.07 19.03
N THR A 21 -2.53 -3.91 18.13
CA THR A 21 -1.99 -4.10 16.78
C THR A 21 -3.11 -4.02 15.75
N THR A 22 -2.89 -3.24 14.69
CA THR A 22 -3.81 -3.20 13.55
C THR A 22 -3.63 -4.46 12.71
N ASN A 23 -4.73 -5.11 12.34
CA ASN A 23 -4.72 -6.28 11.47
C ASN A 23 -4.38 -5.89 10.02
N THR A 24 -3.10 -5.68 9.74
CA THR A 24 -2.60 -5.34 8.41
C THR A 24 -2.50 -6.56 7.51
N ASP A 25 -2.27 -7.75 8.07
CA ASP A 25 -2.13 -8.99 7.30
C ASP A 25 -3.42 -9.33 6.54
N ALA A 26 -4.57 -9.25 7.21
CA ALA A 26 -5.86 -9.53 6.55
C ALA A 26 -6.14 -8.55 5.42
N ARG A 27 -5.77 -7.26 5.56
CA ARG A 27 -5.86 -6.25 4.51
C ARG A 27 -4.96 -6.61 3.34
N ASP A 28 -3.68 -6.88 3.60
CA ASP A 28 -2.67 -7.07 2.56
C ASP A 28 -2.91 -8.38 1.81
N ILE A 29 -3.28 -9.46 2.51
CA ILE A 29 -3.70 -10.72 1.90
C ILE A 29 -4.94 -10.52 1.03
N SER A 30 -5.94 -9.73 1.48
CA SER A 30 -7.14 -9.46 0.68
C SER A 30 -6.81 -8.72 -0.62
N LEU A 31 -5.89 -7.76 -0.57
CA LEU A 31 -5.39 -7.06 -1.76
C LEU A 31 -4.71 -8.04 -2.73
N MET A 32 -3.80 -8.88 -2.22
CA MET A 32 -3.11 -9.89 -3.02
C MET A 32 -4.05 -10.97 -3.60
N LEU A 33 -5.10 -11.35 -2.86
CA LEU A 33 -6.14 -12.27 -3.36
C LEU A 33 -6.98 -11.62 -4.46
N SER A 34 -7.24 -10.32 -4.35
CA SER A 34 -7.97 -9.59 -5.41
C SER A 34 -7.19 -9.55 -6.73
N GLU A 35 -5.83 -9.50 -6.66
CA GLU A 35 -4.96 -9.65 -7.83
C GLU A 35 -5.13 -11.03 -8.51
N LEU A 36 -5.53 -12.04 -7.75
CA LEU A 36 -5.84 -13.39 -8.25
C LEU A 36 -7.33 -13.57 -8.59
N GLY A 37 -8.15 -12.51 -8.47
CA GLY A 37 -9.62 -12.56 -8.63
C GLY A 37 -10.32 -13.49 -7.65
N ILE A 38 -9.68 -13.79 -6.53
CA ILE A 38 -10.24 -14.62 -5.47
C ILE A 38 -10.95 -13.72 -4.46
N ASN A 39 -12.22 -14.03 -4.19
CA ASN A 39 -13.04 -13.19 -3.33
C ASN A 39 -12.89 -13.54 -1.85
N VAL A 40 -12.41 -12.61 -1.05
CA VAL A 40 -12.50 -12.69 0.42
C VAL A 40 -13.93 -12.34 0.83
N LYS A 41 -14.58 -13.24 1.56
CA LYS A 41 -15.95 -13.05 2.04
C LYS A 41 -16.01 -12.73 3.53
N TYR A 42 -15.05 -13.20 4.30
CA TYR A 42 -15.05 -13.02 5.75
C TYR A 42 -13.64 -12.76 6.26
N HIS A 43 -13.56 -11.82 7.21
CA HIS A 43 -12.42 -11.64 8.11
C HIS A 43 -12.89 -12.01 9.51
N THR A 44 -12.24 -12.99 10.11
CA THR A 44 -12.49 -13.39 11.50
C THR A 44 -11.23 -13.16 12.31
N VAL A 45 -11.36 -12.52 13.45
CA VAL A 45 -10.26 -12.33 14.41
C VAL A 45 -10.59 -13.13 15.66
N VAL A 46 -9.63 -13.92 16.13
CA VAL A 46 -9.77 -14.74 17.34
C VAL A 46 -8.50 -14.63 18.20
N GLY A 47 -8.66 -14.56 19.51
CA GLY A 47 -7.52 -14.58 20.46
C GLY A 47 -6.95 -16.00 20.61
N ASP A 48 -5.80 -16.08 21.27
CA ASP A 48 -5.02 -17.30 21.51
C ASP A 48 -5.73 -18.22 22.52
N ASN A 49 -6.87 -18.75 22.10
CA ASN A 49 -7.68 -19.67 22.89
C ASN A 49 -8.08 -20.88 22.05
N PRO A 50 -7.68 -22.11 22.43
CA PRO A 50 -7.88 -23.31 21.64
C PRO A 50 -9.33 -23.58 21.27
N GLN A 51 -10.26 -23.42 22.22
CA GLN A 51 -11.68 -23.72 21.97
C GLN A 51 -12.31 -22.70 21.03
N ARG A 52 -12.07 -21.41 21.27
CA ARG A 52 -12.59 -20.35 20.39
C ARG A 52 -12.05 -20.45 18.97
N LEU A 53 -10.77 -20.81 18.83
CA LEU A 53 -10.16 -21.02 17.52
C LEU A 53 -10.82 -22.21 16.80
N ALA A 54 -11.03 -23.34 17.50
CA ALA A 54 -11.73 -24.48 16.94
C ALA A 54 -13.15 -24.14 16.51
N ASP A 55 -13.90 -23.40 17.32
CA ASP A 55 -15.26 -22.94 16.98
C ASP A 55 -15.27 -22.04 15.72
N CYS A 56 -14.29 -21.13 15.59
CA CYS A 56 -14.13 -20.30 14.40
C CYS A 56 -13.80 -21.12 13.15
N ILE A 57 -12.95 -22.14 13.26
CA ILE A 57 -12.60 -23.05 12.17
C ILE A 57 -13.84 -23.81 11.70
N GLU A 58 -14.65 -24.34 12.63
CA GLU A 58 -15.88 -25.05 12.28
C GLU A 58 -16.92 -24.17 11.59
N ILE A 59 -16.96 -22.88 11.93
CA ILE A 59 -17.81 -21.90 11.24
C ILE A 59 -17.25 -21.63 9.84
N ALA A 60 -15.94 -21.41 9.72
CA ALA A 60 -15.28 -21.10 8.45
C ALA A 60 -15.42 -22.25 7.44
N ARG A 61 -15.26 -23.52 7.86
CA ARG A 61 -15.46 -24.72 7.04
C ARG A 61 -16.83 -24.82 6.38
N LYS A 62 -17.87 -24.22 7.00
CA LYS A 62 -19.25 -24.27 6.47
C LYS A 62 -19.54 -23.21 5.42
N ARG A 63 -18.67 -22.18 5.28
CA ARG A 63 -18.97 -21.01 4.47
C ARG A 63 -17.85 -20.56 3.54
N ALA A 64 -16.65 -21.13 3.70
CA ALA A 64 -15.51 -20.82 2.87
C ALA A 64 -14.94 -22.07 2.21
N ASP A 65 -14.44 -21.91 1.00
CA ASP A 65 -13.74 -22.97 0.27
C ASP A 65 -12.24 -22.96 0.62
N ILE A 66 -11.74 -21.80 1.01
CA ILE A 66 -10.34 -21.58 1.41
C ILE A 66 -10.33 -20.83 2.75
N ILE A 67 -9.59 -21.36 3.70
CA ILE A 67 -9.31 -20.72 4.99
C ILE A 67 -7.83 -20.34 5.02
N ILE A 68 -7.55 -19.06 5.23
CA ILE A 68 -6.18 -18.55 5.37
C ILE A 68 -5.99 -18.09 6.81
N SER A 69 -5.18 -18.80 7.59
CA SER A 69 -4.88 -18.38 8.95
C SER A 69 -3.58 -17.58 9.00
N THR A 70 -3.54 -16.54 9.82
CA THR A 70 -2.34 -15.76 10.15
C THR A 70 -2.11 -15.75 11.65
N GLY A 71 -0.87 -15.97 12.08
CA GLY A 71 -0.48 -15.97 13.49
C GLY A 71 -0.56 -17.32 14.19
N GLY A 72 0.03 -17.39 15.37
CA GLY A 72 0.05 -18.59 16.24
C GLY A 72 0.88 -19.76 15.71
N LEU A 73 1.91 -19.50 14.87
CA LEU A 73 2.85 -20.51 14.36
C LEU A 73 4.20 -20.54 15.10
N GLY A 74 4.41 -19.60 15.99
CA GLY A 74 5.68 -19.39 16.71
C GLY A 74 6.01 -20.46 17.75
N PRO A 75 7.07 -20.22 18.57
CA PRO A 75 7.57 -21.17 19.54
C PRO A 75 6.90 -21.08 20.91
N THR A 76 6.05 -20.09 21.15
CA THR A 76 5.50 -19.86 22.50
C THR A 76 4.35 -20.82 22.85
N CYS A 77 3.94 -20.88 24.10
CA CYS A 77 2.93 -21.84 24.56
C CYS A 77 1.52 -21.51 24.06
N ASP A 78 1.29 -20.27 23.69
CA ASP A 78 0.05 -19.73 23.12
C ASP A 78 -0.01 -19.86 21.58
N ASP A 79 1.10 -20.18 20.92
CA ASP A 79 1.14 -20.51 19.49
C ASP A 79 0.55 -21.91 19.23
N LEU A 80 -0.77 -21.98 19.09
CA LEU A 80 -1.50 -23.26 18.98
C LEU A 80 -2.22 -23.43 17.62
N THR A 81 -2.08 -22.49 16.71
CA THR A 81 -2.84 -22.48 15.44
C THR A 81 -2.65 -23.76 14.64
N LYS A 82 -1.43 -24.27 14.49
CA LYS A 82 -1.14 -25.50 13.73
C LYS A 82 -1.82 -26.73 14.35
N GLN A 83 -1.70 -26.87 15.68
CA GLN A 83 -2.27 -28.01 16.40
C GLN A 83 -3.80 -28.02 16.29
N ILE A 84 -4.42 -26.86 16.45
CA ILE A 84 -5.89 -26.76 16.42
C ILE A 84 -6.39 -26.97 15.00
N LEU A 85 -5.77 -26.38 13.98
CA LEU A 85 -6.14 -26.60 12.59
C LEU A 85 -5.96 -28.06 12.19
N ALA A 86 -4.78 -28.66 12.43
CA ALA A 86 -4.55 -30.07 12.14
C ALA A 86 -5.61 -30.95 12.81
N LYS A 87 -5.86 -30.76 14.09
CA LYS A 87 -6.88 -31.50 14.84
C LYS A 87 -8.30 -31.31 14.28
N SER A 88 -8.68 -30.09 13.90
CA SER A 88 -10.01 -29.80 13.34
C SER A 88 -10.24 -30.48 11.99
N PHE A 89 -9.17 -30.82 11.28
CA PHE A 89 -9.23 -31.56 10.00
C PHE A 89 -8.79 -33.03 10.13
N GLY A 90 -8.59 -33.54 11.36
CA GLY A 90 -8.23 -34.94 11.60
C GLY A 90 -6.81 -35.31 11.14
N LEU A 91 -5.90 -34.33 11.03
CA LEU A 91 -4.52 -34.53 10.59
C LEU A 91 -3.58 -34.64 11.77
N GLU A 92 -2.60 -35.54 11.64
CA GLU A 92 -1.45 -35.62 12.55
C GLU A 92 -0.39 -34.59 12.15
N LEU A 93 0.48 -34.21 13.12
CA LEU A 93 1.64 -33.38 12.88
C LEU A 93 2.90 -34.25 12.83
N GLU A 94 3.75 -34.01 11.85
CA GLU A 94 5.05 -34.67 11.75
C GLU A 94 6.20 -33.65 11.72
N MET A 95 7.40 -34.12 12.08
CA MET A 95 8.61 -33.29 12.04
C MET A 95 9.13 -33.21 10.61
N HIS A 96 9.21 -31.99 10.10
CA HIS A 96 9.88 -31.73 8.83
C HIS A 96 11.37 -31.46 9.06
N GLU A 97 12.22 -32.45 8.75
CA GLU A 97 13.67 -32.38 9.03
C GLU A 97 14.37 -31.26 8.27
N ASP A 98 13.92 -30.93 7.04
CA ASP A 98 14.46 -29.82 6.26
C ASP A 98 14.16 -28.48 6.93
N GLU A 99 12.92 -28.26 7.39
CA GLU A 99 12.53 -27.04 8.08
C GLU A 99 13.21 -26.92 9.46
N LYS A 100 13.42 -28.05 10.14
CA LYS A 100 14.18 -28.10 11.36
C LYS A 100 15.66 -27.70 11.13
N ALA A 101 16.28 -28.17 10.04
CA ALA A 101 17.64 -27.78 9.67
C ALA A 101 17.72 -26.27 9.35
N CYS A 102 16.79 -25.75 8.56
CA CYS A 102 16.71 -24.32 8.24
C CYS A 102 16.54 -23.46 9.50
N LEU A 103 15.67 -23.88 10.42
CA LEU A 103 15.47 -23.21 11.70
C LEU A 103 16.77 -23.19 12.54
N TYR A 104 17.49 -24.31 12.57
CA TYR A 104 18.78 -24.40 13.26
C TYR A 104 19.80 -23.42 12.66
N ASP A 105 19.94 -23.41 11.35
CA ASP A 105 20.85 -22.50 10.63
C ASP A 105 20.47 -21.03 10.87
N TYR A 106 19.19 -20.69 10.82
CA TYR A 106 18.71 -19.32 11.05
C TYR A 106 19.06 -18.83 12.47
N LEU A 107 18.82 -19.65 13.49
CA LEU A 107 19.10 -19.30 14.88
C LEU A 107 20.62 -19.23 15.16
N THR A 108 21.40 -20.13 14.58
CA THR A 108 22.86 -20.18 14.77
C THR A 108 23.54 -18.99 14.10
N ASN A 109 23.17 -18.64 12.90
CA ASN A 109 23.74 -17.51 12.14
C ASN A 109 23.47 -16.15 12.77
N ARG A 110 22.42 -16.03 13.59
CA ARG A 110 22.08 -14.79 14.33
C ARG A 110 22.63 -14.74 15.75
N GLY A 111 23.48 -15.69 16.14
CA GLY A 111 24.13 -15.72 17.45
C GLY A 111 23.24 -16.16 18.62
N TYR A 112 22.09 -16.76 18.32
CA TYR A 112 21.28 -17.45 19.34
C TYR A 112 21.95 -18.78 19.74
N SER A 113 21.56 -19.29 20.91
CA SER A 113 22.15 -20.55 21.50
C SER A 113 22.18 -21.69 20.48
N LYS A 114 23.28 -22.46 20.45
CA LYS A 114 23.42 -23.69 19.65
C LYS A 114 22.46 -24.81 20.05
N GLU A 115 21.80 -24.69 21.21
CA GLU A 115 20.80 -25.66 21.68
C GLU A 115 19.39 -25.18 21.29
N MET A 116 18.75 -25.90 20.36
CA MET A 116 17.35 -25.72 20.06
C MET A 116 16.50 -26.27 21.22
N THR A 117 15.61 -25.44 21.74
CA THR A 117 14.63 -25.90 22.74
C THR A 117 13.52 -26.70 22.07
N GLU A 118 12.79 -27.53 22.80
CA GLU A 118 11.59 -28.23 22.31
C GLU A 118 10.57 -27.24 21.73
N ASN A 119 10.47 -26.06 22.34
CA ASN A 119 9.60 -25.00 21.84
C ASN A 119 9.99 -24.52 20.43
N ASN A 120 11.29 -24.43 20.13
CA ASN A 120 11.73 -24.07 18.78
C ASN A 120 11.39 -25.19 17.78
N LEU A 121 11.61 -26.45 18.17
CA LEU A 121 11.30 -27.61 17.34
C LEU A 121 9.80 -27.71 16.97
N LYS A 122 8.92 -27.25 17.85
CA LYS A 122 7.48 -27.15 17.57
C LYS A 122 7.18 -26.39 16.27
N GLN A 123 8.02 -25.42 15.88
CA GLN A 123 7.81 -24.66 14.65
C GLN A 123 7.94 -25.52 13.38
N ALA A 124 8.83 -26.52 13.39
CA ALA A 124 9.02 -27.45 12.28
C ALA A 124 8.03 -28.63 12.25
N MET A 125 7.11 -28.70 13.22
CA MET A 125 6.00 -29.66 13.19
C MET A 125 4.90 -29.16 12.26
N LEU A 126 4.59 -29.89 11.20
CA LEU A 126 3.59 -29.52 10.18
C LEU A 126 2.61 -30.67 9.95
N PRO A 127 1.38 -30.39 9.42
CA PRO A 127 0.41 -31.44 9.08
C PRO A 127 0.96 -32.42 8.05
N VAL A 128 0.72 -33.72 8.29
CA VAL A 128 1.12 -34.78 7.36
C VAL A 128 0.56 -34.51 5.95
N GLY A 129 1.43 -34.58 4.95
CA GLY A 129 1.06 -34.42 3.54
C GLY A 129 0.78 -32.98 3.11
N CYS A 130 1.10 -31.99 3.90
CA CYS A 130 0.95 -30.58 3.53
C CYS A 130 2.00 -30.14 2.49
N THR A 131 1.68 -29.10 1.74
CA THR A 131 2.67 -28.34 0.96
C THR A 131 3.33 -27.33 1.88
N VAL A 132 4.64 -27.43 2.06
CA VAL A 132 5.41 -26.56 2.97
C VAL A 132 5.69 -25.22 2.29
N PHE A 133 5.55 -24.14 3.04
CA PHE A 133 5.95 -22.79 2.67
C PHE A 133 7.17 -22.41 3.53
N HIS A 134 8.35 -22.49 2.92
CA HIS A 134 9.59 -22.12 3.59
C HIS A 134 9.59 -20.65 3.99
N ASN A 135 10.16 -20.34 5.16
CA ASN A 135 10.22 -18.98 5.70
C ASN A 135 11.64 -18.40 5.61
N ASP A 136 11.94 -17.71 4.51
CA ASP A 136 13.22 -17.01 4.33
C ASP A 136 13.32 -15.72 5.18
N TRP A 137 12.23 -15.26 5.76
CA TRP A 137 12.13 -13.98 6.48
C TRP A 137 12.07 -14.13 8.00
N GLY A 138 11.85 -15.36 8.50
CA GLY A 138 11.66 -15.65 9.92
C GLY A 138 11.94 -17.09 10.28
N THR A 139 11.29 -17.59 11.33
CA THR A 139 11.56 -18.93 11.90
C THR A 139 10.44 -19.93 11.69
N ALA A 140 9.20 -19.47 11.56
CA ALA A 140 8.05 -20.36 11.49
C ALA A 140 7.66 -20.63 10.03
N PRO A 141 7.82 -21.85 9.50
CA PRO A 141 7.33 -22.21 8.19
C PRO A 141 5.79 -22.15 8.17
N GLY A 142 5.24 -21.73 7.02
CA GLY A 142 3.84 -21.89 6.70
C GLY A 142 3.58 -23.21 5.99
N CYS A 143 2.31 -23.49 5.71
CA CYS A 143 1.96 -24.61 4.85
C CYS A 143 0.55 -24.49 4.28
N ALA A 144 0.24 -25.35 3.31
CA ALA A 144 -1.10 -25.55 2.80
C ALA A 144 -1.48 -27.04 2.77
N PHE A 145 -2.74 -27.36 3.04
CA PHE A 145 -3.31 -28.67 2.89
C PHE A 145 -4.78 -28.60 2.45
N THR A 146 -5.32 -29.72 2.01
CA THR A 146 -6.75 -29.86 1.69
C THR A 146 -7.38 -30.86 2.64
N GLY A 147 -8.45 -30.46 3.33
CA GLY A 147 -9.22 -31.33 4.19
C GLY A 147 -10.09 -32.33 3.40
N ASP A 148 -10.58 -33.37 4.08
CA ASP A 148 -11.42 -34.41 3.49
C ASP A 148 -12.75 -33.88 2.91
N ASP A 149 -13.21 -32.72 3.41
CA ASP A 149 -14.38 -31.99 2.92
C ASP A 149 -14.11 -31.11 1.69
N GLY A 150 -12.86 -31.09 1.24
CA GLY A 150 -12.39 -30.26 0.13
C GLY A 150 -12.06 -28.81 0.51
N THR A 151 -12.12 -28.45 1.79
CA THR A 151 -11.67 -27.13 2.28
C THR A 151 -10.17 -27.05 2.18
N ILE A 152 -9.67 -25.99 1.54
CA ILE A 152 -8.24 -25.70 1.43
C ILE A 152 -7.83 -24.81 2.60
N VAL A 153 -6.76 -25.15 3.29
CA VAL A 153 -6.26 -24.39 4.44
C VAL A 153 -4.83 -23.93 4.16
N LEU A 154 -4.58 -22.66 4.35
CA LEU A 154 -3.23 -22.06 4.33
C LEU A 154 -2.92 -21.54 5.72
N MET A 155 -1.72 -21.80 6.21
CA MET A 155 -1.23 -21.29 7.49
C MET A 155 -0.01 -20.42 7.26
N LEU A 156 -0.05 -19.19 7.76
CA LEU A 156 0.98 -18.16 7.57
C LEU A 156 1.43 -17.60 8.93
N PRO A 157 2.68 -17.13 9.06
CA PRO A 157 3.17 -16.48 10.27
C PRO A 157 2.43 -15.18 10.56
N GLY A 158 2.47 -14.72 11.82
CA GLY A 158 1.81 -13.48 12.26
C GLY A 158 2.56 -12.18 11.97
N PRO A 159 3.90 -12.12 12.05
CA PRO A 159 4.61 -10.86 11.77
C PRO A 159 4.39 -10.42 10.31
N PRO A 160 3.90 -9.16 10.06
CA PRO A 160 3.50 -8.73 8.71
C PRO A 160 4.59 -8.85 7.64
N LYS A 161 5.86 -8.64 8.00
CA LYS A 161 6.99 -8.80 7.06
C LYS A 161 7.16 -10.24 6.58
N GLU A 162 7.00 -11.21 7.49
CA GLU A 162 7.07 -12.64 7.17
C GLU A 162 5.81 -13.08 6.41
N CYS A 163 4.64 -12.73 6.93
CA CYS A 163 3.34 -13.09 6.38
C CYS A 163 3.19 -12.64 4.92
N ASN A 164 3.41 -11.36 4.65
CA ASN A 164 3.24 -10.79 3.31
C ASN A 164 4.27 -11.34 2.32
N ALA A 165 5.53 -11.49 2.74
CA ALA A 165 6.57 -12.05 1.88
C ALA A 165 6.30 -13.53 1.54
N MET A 166 5.93 -14.34 2.52
CA MET A 166 5.58 -15.75 2.33
C MET A 166 4.31 -15.90 1.49
N PHE A 167 3.31 -15.03 1.70
CA PHE A 167 2.11 -15.06 0.88
C PHE A 167 2.43 -14.83 -0.59
N ARG A 168 3.24 -13.81 -0.91
CA ARG A 168 3.66 -13.52 -2.29
C ARG A 168 4.50 -14.65 -2.89
N ALA A 169 5.49 -15.16 -2.15
CA ALA A 169 6.45 -16.11 -2.68
C ALA A 169 5.93 -17.56 -2.76
N CYS A 170 5.06 -17.97 -1.85
CA CYS A 170 4.61 -19.35 -1.71
C CYS A 170 3.11 -19.52 -1.90
N ALA A 171 2.28 -18.75 -1.16
CA ALA A 171 0.84 -18.94 -1.17
C ALA A 171 0.17 -18.53 -2.50
N MET A 172 0.58 -17.41 -3.11
CA MET A 172 0.05 -16.98 -4.42
C MET A 172 0.33 -18.00 -5.53
N PRO A 173 1.56 -18.52 -5.72
CA PRO A 173 1.82 -19.60 -6.68
C PRO A 173 0.99 -20.87 -6.40
N TYR A 174 0.86 -21.26 -5.12
CA TYR A 174 0.03 -22.38 -4.73
C TYR A 174 -1.44 -22.16 -5.12
N LEU A 175 -2.01 -21.00 -4.80
CA LEU A 175 -3.38 -20.66 -5.16
C LEU A 175 -3.60 -20.59 -6.67
N ARG A 176 -2.63 -20.08 -7.43
CA ARG A 176 -2.66 -20.11 -8.91
C ARG A 176 -2.72 -21.54 -9.45
N SER A 177 -2.00 -22.47 -8.84
CA SER A 177 -1.97 -23.87 -9.27
C SER A 177 -3.31 -24.61 -9.09
N LEU A 178 -4.22 -24.08 -8.28
CA LEU A 178 -5.55 -24.65 -8.05
C LEU A 178 -6.53 -24.39 -9.21
N SER A 179 -6.18 -23.51 -10.13
CA SER A 179 -7.02 -23.14 -11.29
C SER A 179 -6.23 -23.28 -12.59
N ASP A 180 -6.84 -23.87 -13.62
CA ASP A 180 -6.28 -23.87 -14.98
C ASP A 180 -6.46 -22.50 -15.69
N GLU A 181 -7.14 -21.55 -15.04
CA GLU A 181 -7.37 -20.21 -15.59
C GLU A 181 -6.48 -19.21 -14.86
N GLN A 182 -5.86 -18.35 -15.66
CA GLN A 182 -5.07 -17.23 -15.17
C GLN A 182 -5.98 -16.02 -14.98
N ILE A 183 -5.79 -15.32 -13.87
CA ILE A 183 -6.47 -14.05 -13.59
C ILE A 183 -5.40 -12.98 -13.63
N VAL A 184 -5.65 -11.94 -14.41
CA VAL A 184 -4.79 -10.78 -14.55
C VAL A 184 -5.58 -9.55 -14.22
N SER A 185 -5.00 -8.64 -13.46
CA SER A 185 -5.63 -7.37 -13.08
C SER A 185 -4.66 -6.21 -13.31
N HIS A 186 -5.19 -5.09 -13.78
CA HIS A 186 -4.48 -3.83 -13.87
C HIS A 186 -5.20 -2.76 -13.06
N ALA A 187 -4.45 -1.99 -12.29
CA ALA A 187 -4.94 -0.88 -11.49
C ALA A 187 -4.61 0.45 -12.19
N ILE A 188 -5.64 1.15 -12.68
CA ILE A 188 -5.53 2.46 -13.32
C ILE A 188 -5.75 3.52 -12.25
N HIS A 189 -4.70 4.21 -11.84
CA HIS A 189 -4.72 5.20 -10.78
C HIS A 189 -5.00 6.60 -11.32
N VAL A 190 -5.92 7.32 -10.67
CA VAL A 190 -6.31 8.68 -11.07
C VAL A 190 -6.19 9.66 -9.91
N PHE A 191 -5.83 10.90 -10.24
CA PHE A 191 -5.74 11.99 -9.29
C PHE A 191 -6.92 12.96 -9.43
N GLY A 192 -7.45 13.43 -8.29
CA GLY A 192 -8.48 14.47 -8.27
C GLY A 192 -9.91 14.00 -8.60
N MET A 193 -10.17 12.69 -8.65
CA MET A 193 -11.49 12.10 -8.87
C MET A 193 -11.94 11.29 -7.66
N SER A 194 -13.21 11.38 -7.29
CA SER A 194 -13.80 10.54 -6.24
C SER A 194 -14.28 9.19 -6.80
N GLU A 195 -14.37 8.17 -5.92
CA GLU A 195 -14.93 6.87 -6.28
C GLU A 195 -16.36 6.99 -6.85
N SER A 196 -17.19 7.85 -6.25
CA SER A 196 -18.56 8.06 -6.74
C SER A 196 -18.63 8.68 -8.12
N ALA A 197 -17.69 9.57 -8.48
CA ALA A 197 -17.58 10.14 -9.82
C ALA A 197 -17.11 9.08 -10.81
N MET A 198 -16.14 8.25 -10.44
CA MET A 198 -15.66 7.12 -11.23
C MET A 198 -16.80 6.11 -11.49
N ASP A 199 -17.52 5.74 -10.44
CA ASP A 199 -18.68 4.85 -10.56
C ASP A 199 -19.75 5.43 -11.47
N GLN A 200 -20.05 6.72 -11.39
CA GLN A 200 -21.04 7.38 -12.24
C GLN A 200 -20.66 7.32 -13.73
N ILE A 201 -19.38 7.49 -14.06
CA ILE A 201 -18.87 7.44 -15.43
C ILE A 201 -18.99 6.02 -15.99
N PHE A 202 -18.54 5.01 -15.27
CA PHE A 202 -18.38 3.65 -15.78
C PHE A 202 -19.49 2.68 -15.36
N ARG A 203 -20.50 3.11 -14.57
CA ARG A 203 -21.56 2.24 -14.02
C ARG A 203 -22.27 1.41 -15.07
N GLY A 204 -22.62 2.00 -16.20
CA GLY A 204 -23.29 1.28 -17.30
C GLY A 204 -22.46 0.14 -17.84
N GLU A 205 -21.19 0.37 -18.05
CA GLU A 205 -20.24 -0.59 -18.56
C GLU A 205 -19.93 -1.67 -17.51
N MET A 206 -19.66 -1.27 -16.28
CA MET A 206 -19.42 -2.20 -15.17
C MET A 206 -20.56 -3.19 -14.97
N ASN A 207 -21.81 -2.72 -15.09
CA ASN A 207 -22.99 -3.58 -14.97
C ASN A 207 -23.19 -4.54 -16.16
N ALA A 208 -22.70 -4.17 -17.34
CA ALA A 208 -22.83 -4.98 -18.56
C ALA A 208 -21.67 -5.99 -18.74
N MET A 209 -20.54 -5.72 -18.10
CA MET A 209 -19.33 -6.56 -18.24
C MET A 209 -19.40 -7.79 -17.34
N THR A 210 -18.90 -8.91 -17.87
CA THR A 210 -18.77 -10.16 -17.11
C THR A 210 -17.34 -10.66 -17.07
N ASN A 211 -16.57 -10.44 -18.16
CA ASN A 211 -15.15 -10.74 -18.27
C ASN A 211 -14.60 -10.07 -19.54
N PRO A 212 -13.71 -9.08 -19.46
CA PRO A 212 -13.17 -8.48 -18.23
C PRO A 212 -14.22 -7.81 -17.34
N THR A 213 -13.85 -7.48 -16.11
CA THR A 213 -14.65 -6.66 -15.19
C THR A 213 -13.89 -5.39 -14.80
N MET A 214 -14.63 -4.35 -14.40
CA MET A 214 -14.07 -3.12 -13.83
C MET A 214 -14.68 -2.87 -12.45
N ALA A 215 -13.89 -2.32 -11.52
CA ALA A 215 -14.35 -1.89 -10.21
C ALA A 215 -13.56 -0.67 -9.71
N PRO A 216 -14.22 0.40 -9.22
CA PRO A 216 -13.54 1.53 -8.61
C PRO A 216 -13.21 1.24 -7.15
N TYR A 217 -12.10 1.80 -6.67
CA TYR A 217 -11.68 1.74 -5.27
C TYR A 217 -11.13 3.10 -4.86
N ALA A 218 -11.58 3.59 -3.68
CA ALA A 218 -11.01 4.77 -3.07
C ALA A 218 -9.76 4.42 -2.26
N LYS A 219 -8.72 5.23 -2.41
CA LYS A 219 -7.58 5.31 -1.49
C LYS A 219 -7.52 6.71 -0.88
N GLU A 220 -6.78 6.87 0.22
CA GLU A 220 -6.58 8.21 0.78
C GLU A 220 -5.80 9.12 -0.17
N GLY A 221 -6.52 10.01 -0.85
CA GLY A 221 -5.96 11.03 -1.75
C GLY A 221 -5.85 10.62 -3.21
N ASP A 222 -6.26 9.41 -3.57
CA ASP A 222 -6.42 8.96 -4.94
C ASP A 222 -7.64 8.05 -5.12
N CYS A 223 -7.96 7.72 -6.37
CA CYS A 223 -8.93 6.71 -6.74
C CYS A 223 -8.31 5.82 -7.80
N LEU A 224 -8.66 4.55 -7.81
CA LEU A 224 -8.23 3.64 -8.87
C LEU A 224 -9.41 2.89 -9.48
N LEU A 225 -9.30 2.57 -10.75
CA LEU A 225 -10.18 1.65 -11.46
C LEU A 225 -9.41 0.36 -11.75
N GLN A 226 -9.83 -0.72 -11.13
CA GLN A 226 -9.24 -2.04 -11.36
C GLN A 226 -9.94 -2.72 -12.52
N VAL A 227 -9.18 -3.12 -13.54
CA VAL A 227 -9.66 -3.95 -14.67
C VAL A 227 -9.12 -5.35 -14.46
N THR A 228 -10.00 -6.35 -14.44
CA THR A 228 -9.63 -7.75 -14.19
C THR A 228 -10.18 -8.66 -15.28
N ALA A 229 -9.33 -9.49 -15.85
CA ALA A 229 -9.73 -10.53 -16.80
C ALA A 229 -9.31 -11.92 -16.31
N LYS A 230 -10.11 -12.91 -16.68
CA LYS A 230 -9.86 -14.32 -16.45
C LYS A 230 -9.81 -15.07 -17.77
N ALA A 231 -8.71 -15.76 -18.03
CA ALA A 231 -8.50 -16.49 -19.27
C ALA A 231 -7.64 -17.75 -19.06
N GLU A 232 -7.47 -18.56 -20.09
CA GLU A 232 -6.62 -19.76 -20.06
C GLU A 232 -5.11 -19.45 -20.02
N SER A 233 -4.72 -18.21 -20.39
CA SER A 233 -3.33 -17.74 -20.26
C SER A 233 -3.27 -16.25 -19.94
N VAL A 234 -2.12 -15.78 -19.46
CA VAL A 234 -1.86 -14.37 -19.18
C VAL A 234 -2.03 -13.55 -20.46
N GLU A 235 -1.48 -14.01 -21.58
CA GLU A 235 -1.51 -13.31 -22.86
C GLU A 235 -2.97 -13.08 -23.33
N LYS A 236 -3.83 -14.08 -23.17
CA LYS A 236 -5.26 -13.94 -23.51
C LYS A 236 -5.99 -12.98 -22.59
N ALA A 237 -5.69 -13.01 -21.29
CA ALA A 237 -6.26 -12.05 -20.35
C ALA A 237 -5.86 -10.61 -20.70
N GLU A 238 -4.59 -10.39 -21.05
CA GLU A 238 -4.06 -9.10 -21.51
C GLU A 238 -4.76 -8.62 -22.80
N GLU A 239 -4.92 -9.52 -23.79
CA GLU A 239 -5.64 -9.21 -25.04
C GLU A 239 -7.09 -8.77 -24.78
N MET A 240 -7.76 -9.42 -23.81
CA MET A 240 -9.15 -9.07 -23.44
C MET A 240 -9.22 -7.73 -22.71
N MET A 241 -8.26 -7.41 -21.85
CA MET A 241 -8.25 -6.15 -21.09
C MET A 241 -7.81 -4.94 -21.91
N LYS A 242 -6.96 -5.13 -22.91
CA LYS A 242 -6.38 -4.06 -23.71
C LYS A 242 -7.42 -3.05 -24.23
N PRO A 243 -8.51 -3.45 -24.93
CA PRO A 243 -9.50 -2.50 -25.41
C PRO A 243 -10.22 -1.75 -24.28
N VAL A 244 -10.42 -2.40 -23.12
CA VAL A 244 -11.04 -1.78 -21.93
C VAL A 244 -10.11 -0.72 -21.36
N ILE A 245 -8.82 -1.04 -21.19
CA ILE A 245 -7.82 -0.11 -20.67
C ILE A 245 -7.64 1.10 -21.59
N GLU A 246 -7.60 0.88 -22.91
CA GLU A 246 -7.50 2.00 -23.88
C GLU A 246 -8.76 2.88 -23.81
N HIS A 247 -9.95 2.29 -23.72
CA HIS A 247 -11.18 3.07 -23.53
C HIS A 247 -11.15 3.90 -22.23
N VAL A 248 -10.71 3.30 -21.12
CA VAL A 248 -10.56 4.02 -19.83
C VAL A 248 -9.56 5.17 -19.97
N LYS A 249 -8.44 4.98 -20.69
CA LYS A 249 -7.47 6.04 -20.95
C LYS A 249 -8.09 7.18 -21.77
N ASP A 250 -8.89 6.87 -22.79
CA ASP A 250 -9.56 7.87 -23.62
C ASP A 250 -10.57 8.70 -22.81
N VAL A 251 -11.30 8.06 -21.90
CA VAL A 251 -12.30 8.73 -21.05
C VAL A 251 -11.66 9.58 -19.94
N LEU A 252 -10.66 9.05 -19.24
CA LEU A 252 -10.07 9.71 -18.07
C LEU A 252 -8.91 10.65 -18.43
N GLY A 253 -8.21 10.38 -19.53
CA GLY A 253 -7.16 11.23 -20.07
C GLY A 253 -6.03 11.52 -19.09
N ASP A 254 -5.70 12.80 -18.94
CA ASP A 254 -4.53 13.28 -18.22
C ASP A 254 -4.62 13.25 -16.69
N ILE A 255 -5.78 12.86 -16.12
CA ILE A 255 -5.90 12.62 -14.69
C ILE A 255 -5.34 11.27 -14.27
N ILE A 256 -5.09 10.35 -15.21
CA ILE A 256 -4.39 9.10 -14.93
C ILE A 256 -2.93 9.41 -14.59
N PHE A 257 -2.52 9.05 -13.39
CA PHE A 257 -1.13 9.25 -13.00
C PHE A 257 -0.26 7.99 -13.15
N GLY A 258 -0.87 6.81 -13.28
CA GLY A 258 -0.14 5.58 -13.53
C GLY A 258 -1.05 4.36 -13.68
N ILE A 259 -0.49 3.32 -14.25
CA ILE A 259 -1.08 1.98 -14.29
C ILE A 259 -0.09 1.06 -13.59
N ASP A 260 -0.59 0.25 -12.64
CA ASP A 260 0.20 -0.67 -11.83
C ASP A 260 1.36 0.05 -11.11
N VAL A 261 1.05 1.18 -10.51
CA VAL A 261 1.95 1.94 -9.65
C VAL A 261 1.36 1.99 -8.25
N ASP A 262 2.20 1.96 -7.22
CA ASP A 262 1.69 1.97 -5.83
C ASP A 262 1.23 3.36 -5.41
N THR A 263 1.97 4.40 -5.82
CA THR A 263 1.74 5.78 -5.42
C THR A 263 2.00 6.79 -6.55
N VAL A 264 1.54 8.02 -6.38
CA VAL A 264 1.87 9.11 -7.31
C VAL A 264 3.37 9.44 -7.28
N GLU A 265 4.03 9.24 -6.13
CA GLU A 265 5.48 9.40 -6.00
C GLU A 265 6.25 8.43 -6.87
N ASP A 266 5.83 7.16 -6.95
CA ASP A 266 6.47 6.16 -7.83
C ASP A 266 6.37 6.57 -9.29
N SER A 267 5.21 7.12 -9.68
CA SER A 267 5.03 7.68 -11.03
C SER A 267 5.98 8.84 -11.29
N VAL A 268 6.09 9.78 -10.34
CA VAL A 268 7.02 10.92 -10.42
C VAL A 268 8.47 10.45 -10.50
N MET A 269 8.86 9.48 -9.64
CA MET A 269 10.23 8.93 -9.63
C MET A 269 10.59 8.27 -10.96
N ARG A 270 9.66 7.56 -11.59
CA ARG A 270 9.86 6.98 -12.93
C ARG A 270 10.14 8.08 -13.96
N LEU A 271 9.32 9.14 -13.96
CA LEU A 271 9.48 10.26 -14.87
C LEU A 271 10.77 11.05 -14.63
N LEU A 272 11.17 11.26 -13.37
CA LEU A 272 12.44 11.89 -13.02
C LEU A 272 13.63 11.10 -13.57
N ARG A 273 13.59 9.77 -13.45
CA ARG A 273 14.63 8.88 -13.99
C ARG A 273 14.70 8.96 -15.52
N GLU A 274 13.57 8.92 -16.19
CA GLU A 274 13.49 9.03 -17.66
C GLU A 274 14.03 10.39 -18.16
N LYS A 275 13.67 11.47 -17.48
CA LYS A 275 14.08 12.84 -17.84
C LYS A 275 15.46 13.24 -17.31
N LYS A 276 16.03 12.45 -16.39
CA LYS A 276 17.28 12.78 -15.65
C LYS A 276 17.21 14.13 -14.96
N MET A 277 16.08 14.44 -14.35
CA MET A 277 15.84 15.71 -13.69
C MET A 277 15.89 15.54 -12.16
N THR A 278 16.33 16.60 -11.50
CA THR A 278 16.48 16.67 -10.05
C THR A 278 15.50 17.67 -9.43
N PHE A 279 15.22 17.52 -8.14
CA PHE A 279 14.38 18.48 -7.42
C PHE A 279 14.85 18.71 -5.98
N ALA A 280 14.38 19.82 -5.41
CA ALA A 280 14.58 20.20 -4.03
C ALA A 280 13.28 20.69 -3.40
N ALA A 281 13.13 20.59 -2.07
CA ALA A 281 11.89 20.94 -1.38
C ALA A 281 12.10 21.95 -0.25
N ALA A 282 11.24 22.97 -0.18
CA ALA A 282 11.09 23.88 0.96
C ALA A 282 9.71 23.64 1.59
N GLU A 283 9.70 23.09 2.80
CA GLU A 283 8.50 22.69 3.49
C GLU A 283 8.22 23.58 4.71
N SER A 284 6.96 23.97 4.91
CA SER A 284 6.49 24.64 6.12
C SER A 284 5.45 23.77 6.82
N CYS A 285 4.18 23.86 6.52
CA CYS A 285 3.12 23.09 7.20
C CYS A 285 3.24 21.56 7.02
N THR A 286 3.87 21.10 5.95
CA THR A 286 4.14 19.68 5.71
C THR A 286 5.25 19.10 6.58
N GLY A 287 6.19 19.95 7.06
CA GLY A 287 7.16 19.60 8.10
C GLY A 287 8.06 18.42 7.79
N GLY A 288 8.50 18.25 6.55
CA GLY A 288 9.32 17.13 6.10
C GLY A 288 8.53 15.94 5.50
N GLU A 289 7.22 16.04 5.38
CA GLU A 289 6.36 14.99 4.82
C GLU A 289 6.73 14.64 3.37
N LEU A 290 7.03 15.66 2.54
CA LEU A 290 7.43 15.45 1.14
C LEU A 290 8.78 14.75 1.07
N ALA A 291 9.75 15.25 1.81
CA ALA A 291 11.08 14.65 1.88
C ALA A 291 11.01 13.18 2.35
N LYS A 292 10.19 12.89 3.39
CA LYS A 292 9.97 11.53 3.87
C LYS A 292 9.39 10.64 2.77
N ARG A 293 8.31 11.06 2.13
CA ARG A 293 7.60 10.25 1.12
C ARG A 293 8.51 9.87 -0.05
N PHE A 294 9.36 10.78 -0.50
CA PHE A 294 10.35 10.46 -1.54
C PHE A 294 11.49 9.57 -1.04
N THR A 295 11.98 9.81 0.16
CA THR A 295 13.08 9.01 0.72
C THR A 295 12.66 7.62 1.18
N ASP A 296 11.38 7.34 1.29
CA ASP A 296 10.85 5.99 1.46
C ASP A 296 11.07 5.12 0.19
N ILE A 297 11.29 5.75 -0.97
CA ILE A 297 11.52 5.06 -2.25
C ILE A 297 13.05 4.82 -2.42
N PRO A 298 13.48 3.59 -2.70
CA PRO A 298 14.89 3.30 -2.96
C PRO A 298 15.47 4.14 -4.11
N SER A 299 16.72 4.54 -3.98
CA SER A 299 17.46 5.38 -4.96
C SER A 299 16.95 6.82 -5.09
N ALA A 300 16.19 7.34 -4.13
CA ALA A 300 15.70 8.71 -4.13
C ALA A 300 16.83 9.76 -4.25
N SER A 301 18.03 9.47 -3.74
CA SER A 301 19.20 10.37 -3.80
C SER A 301 19.71 10.67 -5.23
N GLU A 302 19.27 9.91 -6.23
CA GLU A 302 19.58 10.20 -7.63
C GLU A 302 18.85 11.46 -8.13
N PHE A 303 17.71 11.81 -7.52
CA PHE A 303 16.80 12.85 -8.00
C PHE A 303 16.44 13.89 -6.95
N PHE A 304 16.31 13.51 -5.69
CA PHE A 304 16.05 14.41 -4.58
C PHE A 304 17.37 14.92 -3.99
N LEU A 305 17.74 16.16 -4.30
CA LEU A 305 19.00 16.75 -3.82
C LEU A 305 18.94 17.16 -2.35
N GLY A 306 17.74 17.22 -1.77
CA GLY A 306 17.53 17.59 -0.40
C GLY A 306 16.43 18.62 -0.21
N GLY A 307 16.25 19.07 1.03
CA GLY A 307 15.23 20.05 1.34
C GLY A 307 15.48 20.77 2.66
N VAL A 308 14.69 21.81 2.90
CA VAL A 308 14.70 22.60 4.12
C VAL A 308 13.30 22.69 4.71
N THR A 309 13.19 22.46 6.01
CA THR A 309 11.95 22.73 6.75
C THR A 309 12.02 24.13 7.33
N THR A 310 11.32 25.08 6.70
CA THR A 310 11.26 26.49 7.12
C THR A 310 9.95 26.76 7.83
N TYR A 311 9.84 26.27 9.08
CA TYR A 311 8.58 26.25 9.81
C TYR A 311 8.16 27.61 10.36
N THR A 312 9.13 28.46 10.74
CA THR A 312 8.90 29.82 11.23
C THR A 312 9.21 30.87 10.15
N ASN A 313 8.77 32.09 10.37
CA ASN A 313 9.08 33.23 9.50
C ASN A 313 10.58 33.52 9.47
N GLU A 314 11.25 33.42 10.62
CA GLU A 314 12.68 33.61 10.75
C GLU A 314 13.46 32.54 9.97
N ALA A 315 13.00 31.31 10.00
CA ALA A 315 13.60 30.22 9.21
C ALA A 315 13.45 30.47 7.71
N LYS A 316 12.29 30.95 7.24
CA LYS A 316 12.06 31.35 5.84
C LYS A 316 13.02 32.43 5.41
N ALA A 317 13.18 33.47 6.23
CA ALA A 317 14.11 34.57 5.96
C ALA A 317 15.56 34.08 5.99
N LYS A 318 15.98 33.36 7.02
CA LYS A 318 17.39 33.00 7.25
C LYS A 318 17.88 31.93 6.27
N LEU A 319 17.10 30.91 6.00
CA LEU A 319 17.53 29.76 5.17
C LEU A 319 17.28 29.98 3.69
N LEU A 320 16.17 30.64 3.34
CA LEU A 320 15.80 30.86 1.94
C LEU A 320 16.00 32.29 1.48
N GLY A 321 16.36 33.23 2.37
CA GLY A 321 16.55 34.63 2.02
C GLY A 321 15.26 35.34 1.60
N ILE A 322 14.10 34.87 2.08
CA ILE A 322 12.81 35.54 1.82
C ILE A 322 12.78 36.83 2.64
N ASP A 323 12.41 37.95 1.99
CA ASP A 323 12.36 39.26 2.67
C ASP A 323 11.31 39.22 3.82
N PRO A 324 11.73 39.54 5.07
CA PRO A 324 10.80 39.63 6.18
C PRO A 324 9.64 40.60 5.95
N LYS A 325 9.86 41.69 5.21
CA LYS A 325 8.81 42.63 4.86
C LYS A 325 7.71 41.99 4.00
N LEU A 326 8.10 41.13 3.05
CA LEU A 326 7.15 40.40 2.24
C LEU A 326 6.28 39.48 3.11
N ILE A 327 6.89 38.83 4.11
CA ILE A 327 6.17 37.94 5.04
C ILE A 327 5.22 38.76 5.94
N GLU A 328 5.59 39.95 6.36
CA GLU A 328 4.71 40.86 7.12
C GLU A 328 3.54 41.37 6.27
N GLU A 329 3.78 41.75 5.01
CA GLU A 329 2.76 42.35 4.13
C GLU A 329 1.77 41.31 3.60
N LYS A 330 2.26 40.10 3.28
CA LYS A 330 1.50 39.07 2.55
C LYS A 330 1.10 37.87 3.43
N THR A 331 1.56 37.80 4.65
CA THR A 331 1.56 36.65 5.55
C THR A 331 2.49 35.52 5.08
N ALA A 332 2.82 34.61 6.02
CA ALA A 332 3.62 33.43 5.70
C ALA A 332 2.86 32.43 4.81
N VAL A 333 1.54 32.48 4.81
CA VAL A 333 0.64 31.64 4.02
C VAL A 333 0.11 32.48 2.86
N SER A 334 0.86 32.55 1.78
CA SER A 334 0.50 33.34 0.60
C SER A 334 1.11 32.81 -0.67
N TYR A 335 0.54 33.23 -1.78
CA TYR A 335 1.03 32.93 -3.13
C TYR A 335 2.52 33.32 -3.28
N GLU A 336 2.85 34.55 -2.86
CA GLU A 336 4.18 35.14 -3.03
C GLU A 336 5.23 34.41 -2.20
N VAL A 337 4.91 34.03 -0.97
CA VAL A 337 5.83 33.29 -0.10
C VAL A 337 6.02 31.86 -0.60
N ALA A 338 4.97 31.16 -0.99
CA ALA A 338 5.08 29.84 -1.60
C ALA A 338 5.95 29.85 -2.86
N LYS A 339 5.72 30.83 -3.74
CA LYS A 339 6.51 31.03 -4.95
C LYS A 339 8.00 31.20 -4.64
N GLN A 340 8.33 32.11 -3.71
CA GLN A 340 9.73 32.31 -3.33
C GLN A 340 10.34 31.09 -2.65
N MET A 341 9.59 30.35 -1.84
CA MET A 341 10.09 29.11 -1.25
C MET A 341 10.56 28.13 -2.33
N ALA A 342 9.77 27.91 -3.37
CA ALA A 342 10.14 27.02 -4.47
C ALA A 342 11.34 27.53 -5.27
N GLU A 343 11.34 28.79 -5.65
CA GLU A 343 12.43 29.40 -6.43
C GLU A 343 13.77 29.39 -5.66
N ARG A 344 13.72 29.72 -4.38
CA ARG A 344 14.91 29.81 -3.53
C ARG A 344 15.52 28.45 -3.21
N VAL A 345 14.71 27.43 -2.89
CA VAL A 345 15.24 26.10 -2.64
C VAL A 345 15.82 25.47 -3.91
N ARG A 346 15.19 25.72 -5.06
CA ARG A 346 15.72 25.32 -6.37
C ARG A 346 17.12 25.89 -6.60
N ALA A 347 17.27 27.21 -6.39
CA ALA A 347 18.53 27.87 -6.57
C ALA A 347 19.58 27.47 -5.52
N LEU A 348 19.18 27.29 -4.26
CA LEU A 348 20.04 26.90 -3.14
C LEU A 348 20.75 25.57 -3.39
N LEU A 349 20.03 24.59 -3.93
CA LEU A 349 20.53 23.26 -4.15
C LEU A 349 20.89 22.95 -5.62
N GLY A 350 20.72 23.94 -6.53
CA GLY A 350 21.03 23.77 -7.96
C GLY A 350 20.17 22.71 -8.65
N ALA A 351 18.94 22.54 -8.19
CA ALA A 351 18.03 21.54 -8.72
C ALA A 351 17.33 22.02 -10.00
N ASP A 352 16.85 21.07 -10.82
CA ASP A 352 16.04 21.39 -12.01
C ASP A 352 14.65 21.92 -11.62
N MET A 353 14.10 21.40 -10.53
CA MET A 353 12.81 21.83 -9.97
C MET A 353 12.94 22.16 -8.50
N GLY A 354 12.16 23.12 -8.03
CA GLY A 354 12.02 23.47 -6.62
C GLY A 354 10.56 23.39 -6.17
N ILE A 355 10.33 22.80 -5.02
CA ILE A 355 9.02 22.71 -4.38
C ILE A 355 8.93 23.70 -3.23
N GLY A 356 7.82 24.42 -3.11
CA GLY A 356 7.49 25.24 -1.95
C GLY A 356 6.10 24.93 -1.42
N VAL A 357 5.98 24.71 -0.11
CA VAL A 357 4.68 24.47 0.54
C VAL A 357 4.57 25.28 1.81
N THR A 358 3.53 26.12 1.89
CA THR A 358 3.17 26.87 3.09
C THR A 358 1.66 26.86 3.28
N GLY A 359 1.16 26.81 4.52
CA GLY A 359 -0.27 26.71 4.77
C GLY A 359 -0.63 26.45 6.23
N LEU A 360 -1.92 26.32 6.47
CA LEU A 360 -2.56 26.11 7.76
C LEU A 360 -3.13 24.70 7.87
N ALA A 361 -2.41 23.81 8.53
CA ALA A 361 -2.87 22.44 8.73
C ALA A 361 -3.82 22.29 9.95
N GLY A 362 -4.09 23.39 10.68
CA GLY A 362 -4.99 23.40 11.85
C GLY A 362 -4.26 23.06 13.18
N PRO A 363 -4.95 23.10 14.34
CA PRO A 363 -6.38 23.35 14.46
C PRO A 363 -6.80 24.83 14.27
N ASP A 364 -5.87 25.77 14.44
CA ASP A 364 -6.12 27.21 14.39
C ASP A 364 -5.73 27.82 13.06
N GLY A 365 -6.44 28.86 12.62
CA GLY A 365 -6.10 29.72 11.50
C GLY A 365 -5.08 30.81 11.90
N ASP A 366 -4.69 31.66 10.95
CA ASP A 366 -3.79 32.80 11.16
C ASP A 366 -4.52 34.15 11.31
N GLY A 367 -5.85 34.13 11.33
CA GLY A 367 -6.70 35.31 11.37
C GLY A 367 -6.97 35.95 9.99
N VAL A 368 -6.31 35.46 8.94
CA VAL A 368 -6.47 35.88 7.54
C VAL A 368 -7.07 34.76 6.68
N HIS A 369 -6.54 33.56 6.83
CA HIS A 369 -6.94 32.38 6.08
C HIS A 369 -7.64 31.36 6.98
N GLU A 370 -8.54 30.60 6.40
CA GLU A 370 -9.18 29.47 7.04
C GLU A 370 -8.22 28.29 7.18
N VAL A 371 -8.46 27.44 8.18
CA VAL A 371 -7.74 26.17 8.34
C VAL A 371 -7.92 25.29 7.09
N GLY A 372 -6.86 24.67 6.64
CA GLY A 372 -6.85 23.89 5.39
C GLY A 372 -6.49 24.69 4.15
N THR A 373 -6.25 26.01 4.28
CA THR A 373 -5.64 26.79 3.18
C THR A 373 -4.17 26.48 3.08
N VAL A 374 -3.72 26.02 1.92
CA VAL A 374 -2.34 25.68 1.62
C VAL A 374 -1.95 26.18 0.24
N PHE A 375 -0.83 26.87 0.14
CA PHE A 375 -0.21 27.21 -1.12
C PHE A 375 0.89 26.20 -1.43
N VAL A 376 0.77 25.55 -2.59
CA VAL A 376 1.75 24.61 -3.12
C VAL A 376 2.38 25.22 -4.38
N SER A 377 3.67 25.10 -4.54
CA SER A 377 4.38 25.73 -5.65
C SER A 377 5.44 24.82 -6.26
N LEU A 378 5.63 24.93 -7.57
CA LEU A 378 6.62 24.24 -8.37
C LEU A 378 7.39 25.25 -9.23
N ALA A 379 8.65 25.50 -8.91
CA ALA A 379 9.56 26.29 -9.70
C ALA A 379 10.35 25.41 -10.68
N THR A 380 10.37 25.79 -11.94
CA THR A 380 11.04 25.08 -13.04
C THR A 380 11.87 26.05 -13.87
N LYS A 381 12.51 25.59 -14.91
CA LYS A 381 13.16 26.47 -15.91
C LYS A 381 12.15 27.30 -16.72
N ASP A 382 10.90 26.82 -16.85
CA ASP A 382 9.88 27.44 -17.69
C ASP A 382 8.99 28.43 -16.92
N GLY A 383 9.14 28.48 -15.58
CA GLY A 383 8.41 29.38 -14.69
C GLY A 383 8.10 28.75 -13.33
N THR A 384 7.35 29.49 -12.53
CA THR A 384 6.90 29.04 -11.21
C THR A 384 5.39 28.98 -11.18
N TYR A 385 4.86 27.80 -10.90
CA TYR A 385 3.44 27.49 -10.80
C TYR A 385 3.06 27.46 -9.33
N VAL A 386 1.99 28.17 -8.97
CA VAL A 386 1.50 28.20 -7.58
C VAL A 386 0.02 27.93 -7.57
N ARG A 387 -0.40 26.98 -6.76
CA ARG A 387 -1.80 26.59 -6.56
C ARG A 387 -2.24 26.82 -5.13
N GLU A 388 -3.36 27.46 -4.94
CA GLU A 388 -4.04 27.55 -3.66
C GLU A 388 -4.96 26.34 -3.48
N LEU A 389 -4.90 25.72 -2.31
CA LEU A 389 -5.71 24.57 -1.93
C LEU A 389 -6.59 24.92 -0.74
N HIS A 390 -7.84 24.47 -0.78
CA HIS A 390 -8.79 24.53 0.31
C HIS A 390 -9.15 23.09 0.74
N VAL A 391 -8.33 22.51 1.61
CA VAL A 391 -8.47 21.09 2.01
C VAL A 391 -9.63 20.88 3.00
N GLY A 392 -10.08 21.97 3.63
CA GLY A 392 -11.20 22.00 4.56
C GLY A 392 -10.80 22.00 6.04
N ASP A 393 -11.58 22.72 6.82
CA ASP A 393 -11.35 23.02 8.23
C ASP A 393 -11.58 21.83 9.19
N ARG A 394 -12.36 20.84 8.76
CA ARG A 394 -12.72 19.64 9.55
C ARG A 394 -11.76 18.47 9.36
N ARG A 395 -10.71 18.65 8.59
CA ARG A 395 -9.72 17.60 8.30
C ARG A 395 -8.61 17.60 9.35
N THR A 396 -8.03 16.42 9.59
CA THR A 396 -6.88 16.30 10.51
C THR A 396 -5.64 16.95 9.90
N ARG A 397 -4.71 17.42 10.75
CA ARG A 397 -3.41 17.94 10.30
C ARG A 397 -2.68 16.99 9.37
N SER A 398 -2.65 15.69 9.68
CA SER A 398 -1.99 14.69 8.83
C SER A 398 -2.67 14.58 7.46
N TYR A 399 -3.98 14.68 7.40
CA TYR A 399 -4.72 14.68 6.13
C TYR A 399 -4.36 15.91 5.27
N VAL A 400 -4.38 17.12 5.84
CA VAL A 400 -4.01 18.36 5.12
C VAL A 400 -2.60 18.25 4.56
N ARG A 401 -1.63 17.80 5.36
CA ARG A 401 -0.23 17.64 4.95
C ARG A 401 -0.09 16.64 3.80
N ARG A 402 -0.72 15.47 3.91
CA ARG A 402 -0.68 14.42 2.89
C ARG A 402 -1.29 14.89 1.57
N VAL A 403 -2.50 15.47 1.62
CA VAL A 403 -3.20 15.95 0.41
C VAL A 403 -2.38 17.04 -0.28
N SER A 404 -1.80 17.98 0.47
CA SER A 404 -0.90 18.99 -0.10
C SER A 404 0.28 18.36 -0.86
N GLY A 405 0.84 17.27 -0.31
CA GLY A 405 1.88 16.50 -0.99
C GLY A 405 1.39 15.88 -2.31
N ASN A 406 0.20 15.29 -2.31
CA ASN A 406 -0.36 14.68 -3.52
C ASN A 406 -0.51 15.72 -4.66
N TYR A 407 -0.96 16.94 -4.35
CA TYR A 407 -1.05 18.01 -5.34
C TYR A 407 0.32 18.41 -5.90
N ILE A 408 1.35 18.48 -5.07
CA ILE A 408 2.72 18.76 -5.53
C ILE A 408 3.22 17.64 -6.45
N PHE A 409 3.01 16.40 -6.10
CA PHE A 409 3.44 15.27 -6.93
C PHE A 409 2.70 15.23 -8.25
N ASP A 410 1.40 15.54 -8.26
CA ASP A 410 0.66 15.67 -9.53
C ASP A 410 1.19 16.86 -10.37
N MET A 411 1.47 18.02 -9.79
CA MET A 411 2.08 19.13 -10.49
C MET A 411 3.44 18.75 -11.10
N MET A 412 4.28 18.02 -10.37
CA MET A 412 5.57 17.50 -10.89
C MET A 412 5.34 16.52 -12.05
N ARG A 413 4.44 15.56 -11.88
CA ARG A 413 4.08 14.61 -12.94
C ARG A 413 3.62 15.31 -14.21
N ARG A 414 2.67 16.23 -14.06
CA ARG A 414 2.12 16.99 -15.19
C ARG A 414 3.20 17.78 -15.92
N TYR A 415 4.06 18.47 -15.18
CA TYR A 415 5.21 19.17 -15.78
C TYR A 415 6.14 18.22 -16.54
N LEU A 416 6.53 17.11 -15.92
CA LEU A 416 7.42 16.11 -16.52
C LEU A 416 6.80 15.46 -17.78
N GLN A 417 5.49 15.35 -17.85
CA GLN A 417 4.76 14.83 -19.01
C GLN A 417 4.47 15.90 -20.08
N GLY A 418 4.79 17.16 -19.82
CA GLY A 418 4.48 18.28 -20.74
C GLY A 418 3.00 18.65 -20.79
N LEU A 419 2.26 18.33 -19.73
CA LEU A 419 0.85 18.69 -19.55
C LEU A 419 0.72 20.07 -18.88
N GLU A 420 -0.47 20.64 -18.93
CA GLU A 420 -0.80 21.83 -18.15
C GLU A 420 -0.59 21.55 -16.65
N VAL A 421 0.32 22.30 -16.00
CA VAL A 421 0.77 21.99 -14.62
C VAL A 421 -0.34 22.18 -13.59
N ILE A 422 -1.15 23.22 -13.76
CA ILE A 422 -2.31 23.50 -12.90
C ILE A 422 -3.57 23.33 -13.76
N LYS A 423 -4.30 22.27 -13.50
CA LYS A 423 -5.63 22.05 -14.10
C LYS A 423 -6.67 22.48 -13.07
N GLU A 424 -7.54 23.41 -13.44
CA GLU A 424 -8.74 23.72 -12.66
C GLU A 424 -9.71 22.54 -12.78
N ASN A 425 -10.21 22.05 -11.66
CA ASN A 425 -11.15 20.92 -11.59
C ASN A 425 -12.58 21.42 -11.78
#